data_a0a1de99d6c9a77324819bf52415cb40
#
_entry.id   a0a1de99d6c9a77324819bf52415cb40
#
_cell.length_a   1.000
_cell.length_b   1.000
_cell.length_c   1.000
_cell.angle_alpha   90.00
_cell.angle_beta   90.00
_cell.angle_gamma   90.00
#
_symmetry.space_group_name_H-M   'P 1'
#
loop_
_entity.id
_entity.type
_entity.pdbx_description
1 polymer ?
#
loop_
_entity_poly.entity_id
_entity_poly.type
_entity_poly.pdbx_seq_one_letter_code
_entity_poly.pdbx_strand_id
1 'polypeptide(L)'
;MEQADRRNALGALLAIGIAATADTSPAEAGKPADTAAKQLDELLSRAQIGEVLMAYARGNDRIDEVLLRSCFWPDSTHKHGRFDGKSSDFIGFAMKILTTVKFTAHHISNVSIQVNGDHALSECYYLAHHRRDRKDGGGEEDAWFEGRYLDDFERRGGVWKIIRRRGLADYSPPATPAATAYADWPAGQHSLRYPDDDYYAMLSKFRGS
;
A
#
# COMPACT_ATOMS: atom_id res chain seq x y z
N MET A 1 21.30 30.18 -46.49
CA MET A 1 20.03 30.86 -46.30
C MET A 1 19.02 29.76 -45.99
N GLU A 2 18.55 29.51 -44.76
CA GLU A 2 18.28 30.38 -43.63
C GLU A 2 18.26 29.51 -42.37
N GLN A 3 19.20 29.74 -41.46
CA GLN A 3 19.13 29.32 -40.07
C GLN A 3 18.41 30.43 -39.31
N ALA A 4 17.18 30.24 -38.93
CA ALA A 4 16.47 31.07 -37.97
C ALA A 4 15.64 30.20 -37.04
N ASP A 5 16.03 30.17 -35.88
CA ASP A 5 15.48 30.66 -34.64
C ASP A 5 14.68 29.60 -33.88
N ARG A 6 15.41 28.76 -33.09
CA ARG A 6 14.88 27.90 -32.03
C ARG A 6 15.18 28.45 -30.63
N ARG A 7 15.06 29.73 -30.42
CA ARG A 7 15.24 30.34 -29.09
C ARG A 7 14.12 31.30 -28.81
N ASN A 8 12.92 30.88 -28.51
CA ASN A 8 11.90 31.68 -27.82
C ASN A 8 10.60 30.87 -27.60
N ALA A 9 10.69 29.71 -26.90
CA ALA A 9 9.51 28.97 -26.43
C ALA A 9 9.67 28.54 -24.97
N LEU A 10 10.15 29.48 -24.15
CA LEU A 10 10.14 29.31 -22.69
C LEU A 10 9.69 30.65 -22.10
N GLY A 11 8.38 30.80 -21.90
CA GLY A 11 7.88 32.02 -21.26
C GLY A 11 6.38 32.21 -21.35
N ALA A 12 5.59 31.21 -21.00
CA ALA A 12 4.19 31.43 -20.66
C ALA A 12 3.82 30.50 -19.47
N LEU A 13 4.33 30.83 -18.30
CA LEU A 13 3.72 30.39 -17.05
C LEU A 13 2.40 31.15 -16.92
N LEU A 14 1.30 30.45 -17.22
CA LEU A 14 -0.04 30.91 -16.90
C LEU A 14 -0.13 30.96 -15.36
N ALA A 15 -0.04 32.14 -14.81
CA ALA A 15 -0.46 32.43 -13.44
C ALA A 15 -1.99 32.32 -13.41
N ILE A 16 -2.52 31.16 -13.09
CA ILE A 16 -3.94 31.03 -12.71
C ILE A 16 -4.05 31.67 -11.32
N GLY A 17 -4.42 32.92 -11.29
CA GLY A 17 -4.84 33.64 -10.09
C GLY A 17 -6.14 33.02 -9.61
N ILE A 18 -6.07 32.09 -8.66
CA ILE A 18 -7.21 31.74 -7.84
C ILE A 18 -7.44 32.93 -6.91
N ALA A 19 -8.42 33.76 -7.24
CA ALA A 19 -8.95 34.74 -6.31
C ALA A 19 -9.68 33.97 -5.20
N ALA A 20 -8.94 33.58 -4.16
CA ALA A 20 -9.55 33.12 -2.93
C ALA A 20 -10.21 34.36 -2.30
N THR A 21 -11.53 34.47 -2.33
CA THR A 21 -12.28 35.34 -1.45
C THR A 21 -12.00 34.87 -0.02
N ALA A 22 -11.11 35.54 0.64
CA ALA A 22 -10.85 35.30 2.06
C ALA A 22 -12.13 35.69 2.82
N ASP A 23 -12.89 34.69 3.21
CA ASP A 23 -13.89 34.80 4.25
C ASP A 23 -13.11 35.02 5.57
N THR A 24 -12.96 36.26 5.96
CA THR A 24 -12.25 36.68 7.20
C THR A 24 -13.18 36.56 8.39
N SER A 25 -13.71 35.37 8.66
CA SER A 25 -14.14 35.00 10.00
C SER A 25 -12.86 34.83 10.83
N PRO A 26 -12.71 35.49 12.00
CA PRO A 26 -11.56 35.26 12.85
C PRO A 26 -11.61 33.82 13.33
N ALA A 27 -10.80 32.97 12.74
CA ALA A 27 -10.53 31.64 13.30
C ALA A 27 -9.97 31.90 14.71
N GLU A 28 -10.63 31.41 15.75
CA GLU A 28 -10.06 31.38 17.10
C GLU A 28 -8.68 30.72 17.01
N ALA A 29 -7.64 31.52 17.08
CA ALA A 29 -6.28 31.01 17.14
C ALA A 29 -6.13 30.26 18.44
N GLY A 30 -6.27 28.93 18.38
CA GLY A 30 -6.01 28.05 19.51
C GLY A 30 -4.66 28.37 20.12
N LYS A 31 -4.50 28.16 21.42
CA LYS A 31 -3.22 28.41 22.11
C LYS A 31 -2.12 27.64 21.37
N PRO A 32 -0.88 28.23 21.23
CA PRO A 32 0.21 27.59 20.48
C PRO A 32 0.49 26.13 20.86
N ALA A 33 0.32 25.77 22.15
CA ALA A 33 0.48 24.41 22.64
C ALA A 33 -0.59 23.44 22.07
N ASP A 34 -1.84 23.89 21.94
CA ASP A 34 -2.93 23.07 21.40
C ASP A 34 -2.73 22.80 19.89
N THR A 35 -2.17 23.79 19.19
CA THR A 35 -1.83 23.66 17.76
C THR A 35 -0.70 22.66 17.55
N ALA A 36 0.37 22.72 18.36
CA ALA A 36 1.49 21.79 18.28
C ALA A 36 1.06 20.35 18.63
N ALA A 37 0.20 20.19 19.64
CA ALA A 37 -0.33 18.88 20.01
C ALA A 37 -1.16 18.23 18.87
N LYS A 38 -2.00 19.01 18.19
CA LYS A 38 -2.77 18.55 17.02
C LYS A 38 -1.87 18.16 15.85
N GLN A 39 -0.85 18.97 15.56
CA GLN A 39 0.12 18.66 14.49
C GLN A 39 0.91 17.39 14.80
N LEU A 40 1.30 17.18 16.06
CA LEU A 40 1.98 15.97 16.49
C LEU A 40 1.06 14.75 16.37
N ASP A 41 -0.20 14.83 16.82
CA ASP A 41 -1.19 13.75 16.68
C ASP A 41 -1.40 13.37 15.21
N GLU A 42 -1.52 14.38 14.33
CA GLU A 42 -1.65 14.13 12.88
C GLU A 42 -0.40 13.45 12.31
N LEU A 43 0.80 13.91 12.67
CA LEU A 43 2.05 13.32 12.20
C LEU A 43 2.19 11.86 12.66
N LEU A 44 1.91 11.58 13.94
CA LEU A 44 1.94 10.23 14.49
C LEU A 44 0.87 9.33 13.84
N SER A 45 -0.32 9.85 13.59
CA SER A 45 -1.39 9.13 12.90
C SER A 45 -0.98 8.74 11.48
N ARG A 46 -0.39 9.66 10.72
CA ARG A 46 0.14 9.37 9.37
C ARG A 46 1.22 8.29 9.40
N ALA A 47 2.13 8.34 10.37
CA ALA A 47 3.17 7.32 10.53
C ALA A 47 2.55 5.95 10.85
N GLN A 48 1.62 5.87 11.80
CA GLN A 48 0.95 4.63 12.17
C GLN A 48 0.12 4.03 11.02
N ILE A 49 -0.60 4.86 10.26
CA ILE A 49 -1.33 4.42 9.06
C ILE A 49 -0.37 3.88 8.00
N GLY A 50 0.78 4.55 7.80
CA GLY A 50 1.83 4.07 6.91
C GLY A 50 2.34 2.68 7.30
N GLU A 51 2.56 2.42 8.60
CA GLU A 51 2.93 1.10 9.10
C GLU A 51 1.87 0.03 8.80
N VAL A 52 0.57 0.36 8.89
CA VAL A 52 -0.51 -0.58 8.52
C VAL A 52 -0.46 -0.93 7.04
N LEU A 53 -0.20 0.04 6.15
CA LEU A 53 -0.06 -0.20 4.71
C LEU A 53 1.13 -1.13 4.41
N MET A 54 2.27 -0.92 5.08
CA MET A 54 3.46 -1.77 4.94
C MET A 54 3.23 -3.17 5.54
N ALA A 55 2.55 -3.25 6.69
CA ALA A 55 2.18 -4.52 7.31
C ALA A 55 1.25 -5.35 6.42
N TYR A 56 0.31 -4.70 5.73
CA TYR A 56 -0.56 -5.36 4.76
C TYR A 56 0.25 -5.99 3.60
N ALA A 57 1.17 -5.23 2.99
CA ALA A 57 2.04 -5.74 1.94
C ALA A 57 2.87 -6.93 2.43
N ARG A 58 3.53 -6.78 3.58
CA ARG A 58 4.32 -7.86 4.21
C ARG A 58 3.48 -9.10 4.52
N GLY A 59 2.28 -8.92 5.06
CA GLY A 59 1.37 -10.03 5.37
C GLY A 59 1.04 -10.87 4.13
N ASN A 60 0.80 -10.23 3.00
CA ASN A 60 0.63 -10.92 1.72
C ASN A 60 1.91 -11.61 1.25
N ASP A 61 3.05 -10.89 1.26
CA ASP A 61 4.31 -11.38 0.70
C ASP A 61 4.92 -12.52 1.49
N ARG A 62 4.78 -12.49 2.80
CA ARG A 62 5.30 -13.55 3.69
C ARG A 62 4.25 -14.59 4.06
N ILE A 63 3.03 -14.50 3.53
CA ILE A 63 1.91 -15.39 3.86
C ILE A 63 1.67 -15.40 5.38
N ASP A 64 1.82 -14.23 5.99
CA ASP A 64 1.56 -14.02 7.41
C ASP A 64 0.11 -13.56 7.59
N GLU A 65 -0.80 -14.51 7.70
CA GLU A 65 -2.24 -14.25 7.83
C GLU A 65 -2.56 -13.48 9.13
N VAL A 66 -1.82 -13.71 10.21
CA VAL A 66 -2.03 -13.02 11.49
C VAL A 66 -1.70 -11.54 11.32
N LEU A 67 -0.55 -11.21 10.73
CA LEU A 67 -0.16 -9.84 10.44
C LEU A 67 -1.17 -9.19 9.48
N LEU A 68 -1.57 -9.89 8.42
CA LEU A 68 -2.52 -9.38 7.45
C LEU A 68 -3.87 -9.03 8.09
N ARG A 69 -4.42 -9.93 8.93
CA ARG A 69 -5.67 -9.69 9.66
C ARG A 69 -5.55 -8.56 10.65
N SER A 70 -4.38 -8.34 11.25
CA SER A 70 -4.16 -7.25 12.21
C SER A 70 -4.32 -5.86 11.61
N CYS A 71 -4.21 -5.72 10.28
CA CYS A 71 -4.37 -4.46 9.56
C CYS A 71 -5.83 -3.99 9.48
N PHE A 72 -6.80 -4.85 9.79
CA PHE A 72 -8.23 -4.59 9.61
C PHE A 72 -8.99 -4.64 10.92
N TRP A 73 -10.04 -3.83 11.02
CA TRP A 73 -11.03 -4.00 12.07
C TRP A 73 -11.90 -5.23 11.78
N PRO A 74 -12.42 -5.95 12.81
CA PRO A 74 -13.24 -7.16 12.59
C PRO A 74 -14.50 -6.93 11.77
N ASP A 75 -15.06 -5.72 11.84
CA ASP A 75 -16.27 -5.29 11.12
C ASP A 75 -15.96 -4.62 9.76
N SER A 76 -14.72 -4.69 9.30
CA SER A 76 -14.27 -4.06 8.06
C SER A 76 -14.79 -4.73 6.81
N THR A 77 -14.86 -3.94 5.73
CA THR A 77 -15.27 -4.38 4.39
C THR A 77 -14.16 -4.21 3.37
N HIS A 78 -14.22 -5.06 2.33
CA HIS A 78 -13.23 -5.10 1.27
C HIS A 78 -13.92 -5.28 -0.08
N LYS A 79 -13.58 -4.41 -1.03
CA LYS A 79 -14.00 -4.53 -2.43
C LYS A 79 -12.77 -4.59 -3.30
N HIS A 80 -12.58 -5.69 -4.05
CA HIS A 80 -11.44 -5.86 -4.94
C HIS A 80 -11.83 -6.73 -6.14
N GLY A 81 -11.76 -6.15 -7.33
CA GLY A 81 -12.24 -6.82 -8.53
C GLY A 81 -13.72 -7.21 -8.40
N ARG A 82 -13.99 -8.52 -8.44
CA ARG A 82 -15.36 -9.07 -8.29
C ARG A 82 -15.75 -9.34 -6.84
N PHE A 83 -14.79 -9.29 -5.92
CA PHE A 83 -15.08 -9.49 -4.51
C PHE A 83 -15.67 -8.22 -3.90
N ASP A 84 -16.74 -8.38 -3.12
CA ASP A 84 -17.37 -7.32 -2.33
C ASP A 84 -17.95 -7.98 -1.06
N GLY A 85 -17.39 -7.70 0.10
CA GLY A 85 -17.78 -8.36 1.34
C GLY A 85 -16.91 -8.01 2.54
N LYS A 86 -16.88 -8.89 3.54
CA LYS A 86 -16.05 -8.70 4.73
C LYS A 86 -14.56 -8.86 4.42
N SER A 87 -13.72 -8.03 5.04
CA SER A 87 -12.26 -8.14 4.87
C SER A 87 -11.73 -9.50 5.33
N SER A 88 -12.32 -10.10 6.36
CA SER A 88 -11.96 -11.44 6.83
C SER A 88 -12.10 -12.52 5.75
N ASP A 89 -13.14 -12.42 4.92
CA ASP A 89 -13.42 -13.40 3.86
C ASP A 89 -12.49 -13.16 2.65
N PHE A 90 -12.21 -11.89 2.33
CA PHE A 90 -11.22 -11.53 1.32
C PHE A 90 -9.84 -12.06 1.67
N ILE A 91 -9.41 -11.90 2.93
CA ILE A 91 -8.11 -12.41 3.40
C ILE A 91 -8.04 -13.93 3.23
N GLY A 92 -9.08 -14.66 3.64
CA GLY A 92 -9.13 -16.11 3.43
C GLY A 92 -9.06 -16.52 1.95
N PHE A 93 -9.69 -15.76 1.06
CA PHE A 93 -9.58 -15.96 -0.39
C PHE A 93 -8.17 -15.64 -0.90
N ALA A 94 -7.58 -14.51 -0.51
CA ALA A 94 -6.24 -14.11 -0.92
C ALA A 94 -5.18 -15.13 -0.46
N MET A 95 -5.25 -15.59 0.78
CA MET A 95 -4.32 -16.60 1.30
C MET A 95 -4.36 -17.90 0.50
N LYS A 96 -5.55 -18.39 0.10
CA LYS A 96 -5.68 -19.57 -0.77
C LYS A 96 -4.93 -19.40 -2.09
N ILE A 97 -4.93 -18.21 -2.69
CA ILE A 97 -4.22 -17.94 -3.93
C ILE A 97 -2.71 -17.79 -3.66
N LEU A 98 -2.34 -16.98 -2.68
CA LEU A 98 -0.95 -16.64 -2.41
C LEU A 98 -0.13 -17.83 -1.90
N THR A 99 -0.76 -18.83 -1.26
CA THR A 99 -0.07 -20.05 -0.89
C THR A 99 0.33 -20.92 -2.09
N THR A 100 -0.29 -20.73 -3.25
CA THR A 100 0.02 -21.51 -4.48
C THR A 100 1.12 -20.89 -5.34
N VAL A 101 1.44 -19.59 -5.15
CA VAL A 101 2.51 -18.94 -5.92
C VAL A 101 3.89 -19.28 -5.35
N LYS A 102 4.92 -19.29 -6.18
CA LYS A 102 6.32 -19.52 -5.77
C LYS A 102 6.88 -18.32 -5.02
N PHE A 103 6.54 -17.14 -5.49
CA PHE A 103 7.00 -15.85 -4.99
C PHE A 103 5.90 -14.81 -5.13
N THR A 104 5.84 -13.88 -4.19
CA THR A 104 4.99 -12.70 -4.28
C THR A 104 5.68 -11.51 -3.62
N ALA A 105 5.56 -10.33 -4.23
CA ALA A 105 6.01 -9.06 -3.68
C ALA A 105 5.02 -7.95 -4.02
N HIS A 106 4.67 -7.16 -3.02
CA HIS A 106 3.83 -5.97 -3.17
C HIS A 106 4.65 -4.73 -2.85
N HIS A 107 4.83 -3.86 -3.84
CA HIS A 107 5.46 -2.55 -3.66
C HIS A 107 4.37 -1.51 -3.46
N ILE A 108 4.39 -0.84 -2.31
CA ILE A 108 3.47 0.27 -2.00
C ILE A 108 4.20 1.57 -2.25
N SER A 109 3.57 2.48 -2.99
CA SER A 109 4.14 3.76 -3.36
C SER A 109 3.08 4.86 -3.44
N ASN A 110 3.51 6.11 -3.68
CA ASN A 110 2.64 7.28 -3.86
C ASN A 110 1.57 7.40 -2.76
N VAL A 111 1.99 7.21 -1.51
CA VAL A 111 1.09 7.19 -0.35
C VAL A 111 0.62 8.61 -0.03
N SER A 112 -0.68 8.82 -0.05
CA SER A 112 -1.36 10.03 0.41
C SER A 112 -2.27 9.69 1.59
N ILE A 113 -2.19 10.42 2.69
CA ILE A 113 -2.99 10.19 3.89
C ILE A 113 -3.58 11.51 4.36
N GLN A 114 -4.89 11.56 4.56
CA GLN A 114 -5.63 12.69 5.13
C GLN A 114 -6.23 12.24 6.46
N VAL A 115 -5.90 12.94 7.54
CA VAL A 115 -6.36 12.62 8.90
C VAL A 115 -7.39 13.65 9.35
N ASN A 116 -8.50 13.18 9.95
CA ASN A 116 -9.53 14.01 10.54
C ASN A 116 -10.01 13.37 11.86
N GLY A 117 -9.41 13.75 12.97
CA GLY A 117 -9.67 13.16 14.28
C GLY A 117 -9.35 11.67 14.29
N ASP A 118 -10.34 10.84 14.61
CA ASP A 118 -10.21 9.38 14.65
C ASP A 118 -10.55 8.68 13.33
N HIS A 119 -10.67 9.44 12.24
CA HIS A 119 -10.89 8.94 10.89
C HIS A 119 -9.76 9.40 9.96
N ALA A 120 -9.41 8.56 8.98
CA ALA A 120 -8.49 8.97 7.94
C ALA A 120 -8.85 8.30 6.61
N LEU A 121 -8.49 8.99 5.53
CA LEU A 121 -8.55 8.47 4.17
C LEU A 121 -7.13 8.30 3.65
N SER A 122 -6.82 7.17 3.06
CA SER A 122 -5.57 6.99 2.33
C SER A 122 -5.78 6.54 0.90
N GLU A 123 -4.86 6.97 0.04
CA GLU A 123 -4.64 6.42 -1.29
C GLU A 123 -3.19 5.96 -1.36
N CYS A 124 -2.94 4.79 -1.92
CA CYS A 124 -1.60 4.37 -2.30
C CYS A 124 -1.64 3.53 -3.57
N TYR A 125 -0.53 3.55 -4.32
CA TYR A 125 -0.34 2.69 -5.47
C TYR A 125 0.28 1.37 -5.05
N TYR A 126 -0.09 0.29 -5.73
CA TYR A 126 0.59 -0.98 -5.58
C TYR A 126 1.09 -1.49 -6.93
N LEU A 127 2.26 -2.13 -6.88
CA LEU A 127 2.77 -3.00 -7.92
C LEU A 127 2.97 -4.38 -7.29
N ALA A 128 2.21 -5.38 -7.73
CA ALA A 128 2.30 -6.73 -7.24
C ALA A 128 2.93 -7.65 -8.30
N HIS A 129 3.96 -8.40 -7.92
CA HIS A 129 4.62 -9.39 -8.75
C HIS A 129 4.40 -10.78 -8.16
N HIS A 130 3.91 -11.71 -8.98
CA HIS A 130 3.72 -13.11 -8.60
C HIS A 130 4.48 -14.01 -9.57
N ARG A 131 5.35 -14.89 -9.08
CA ARG A 131 5.89 -16.03 -9.79
C ARG A 131 5.00 -17.24 -9.51
N ARG A 132 4.46 -17.88 -10.54
CA ARG A 132 3.54 -19.00 -10.39
C ARG A 132 3.73 -20.04 -11.50
N ASP A 133 3.20 -21.23 -11.28
CA ASP A 133 3.13 -22.24 -12.33
C ASP A 133 2.16 -21.79 -13.45
N ARG A 134 2.54 -22.07 -14.69
CA ARG A 134 1.69 -21.84 -15.85
C ARG A 134 0.55 -22.86 -15.87
N LYS A 135 -0.63 -22.41 -16.28
CA LYS A 135 -1.82 -23.28 -16.34
C LYS A 135 -1.71 -24.41 -17.38
N ASP A 136 -0.88 -24.22 -18.41
CA ASP A 136 -0.63 -25.20 -19.47
C ASP A 136 0.44 -26.23 -19.11
N GLY A 137 1.03 -26.13 -17.90
CA GLY A 137 2.11 -27.01 -17.45
C GLY A 137 3.47 -26.72 -18.09
N GLY A 138 3.61 -25.62 -18.86
CA GLY A 138 4.83 -25.23 -19.57
C GLY A 138 5.88 -24.50 -18.72
N GLY A 139 5.97 -24.82 -17.41
CA GLY A 139 6.90 -24.17 -16.49
C GLY A 139 6.26 -23.04 -15.69
N GLU A 140 7.03 -22.02 -15.36
CA GLU A 140 6.60 -20.88 -14.54
C GLU A 140 6.38 -19.61 -15.37
N GLU A 141 5.62 -18.66 -14.81
CA GLU A 141 5.38 -17.35 -15.39
C GLU A 141 5.41 -16.25 -14.34
N ASP A 142 5.80 -15.06 -14.79
CA ASP A 142 5.69 -13.82 -14.01
C ASP A 142 4.40 -13.10 -14.35
N ALA A 143 3.58 -12.83 -13.34
CA ALA A 143 2.36 -12.07 -13.45
C ALA A 143 2.49 -10.75 -12.67
N TRP A 144 2.14 -9.64 -13.31
CA TRP A 144 2.21 -8.30 -12.76
C TRP A 144 0.82 -7.69 -12.65
N PHE A 145 0.59 -6.96 -11.57
CA PHE A 145 -0.67 -6.27 -11.29
C PHE A 145 -0.36 -4.89 -10.74
N GLU A 146 -0.96 -3.88 -11.34
CA GLU A 146 -0.81 -2.50 -10.91
C GLU A 146 -2.18 -1.92 -10.61
N GLY A 147 -2.22 -1.07 -9.59
CA GLY A 147 -3.45 -0.39 -9.22
C GLY A 147 -3.30 0.44 -7.96
N ARG A 148 -4.43 0.71 -7.33
CA ARG A 148 -4.49 1.56 -6.14
C ARG A 148 -5.33 0.93 -5.04
N TYR A 149 -4.95 1.19 -3.81
CA TYR A 149 -5.80 0.99 -2.65
C TYR A 149 -6.35 2.34 -2.19
N LEU A 150 -7.66 2.39 -2.01
CA LEU A 150 -8.36 3.49 -1.36
C LEU A 150 -8.89 2.95 -0.03
N ASP A 151 -8.42 3.50 1.07
CA ASP A 151 -8.72 2.99 2.40
C ASP A 151 -9.33 4.07 3.29
N ASP A 152 -10.43 3.72 3.94
CA ASP A 152 -10.90 4.42 5.12
C ASP A 152 -10.31 3.75 6.36
N PHE A 153 -9.75 4.54 7.23
CA PHE A 153 -9.19 4.14 8.51
C PHE A 153 -10.01 4.68 9.66
N GLU A 154 -10.08 3.92 10.73
CA GLU A 154 -10.57 4.37 12.02
C GLU A 154 -9.53 4.12 13.12
N ARG A 155 -9.44 5.07 14.06
CA ARG A 155 -8.66 4.92 15.28
C ARG A 155 -9.61 4.53 16.41
N ARG A 156 -9.42 3.33 16.97
CA ARG A 156 -10.21 2.82 18.11
C ARG A 156 -9.25 2.45 19.25
N GLY A 157 -9.42 3.07 20.41
CA GLY A 157 -8.52 2.84 21.56
C GLY A 157 -7.05 3.20 21.26
N GLY A 158 -6.81 4.22 20.44
CA GLY A 158 -5.48 4.67 20.04
C GLY A 158 -4.83 3.87 18.91
N VAL A 159 -5.51 2.87 18.33
CA VAL A 159 -4.98 1.99 17.28
C VAL A 159 -5.65 2.29 15.95
N TRP A 160 -4.87 2.58 14.92
CA TRP A 160 -5.34 2.75 13.56
C TRP A 160 -5.45 1.41 12.83
N LYS A 161 -6.60 1.14 12.19
CA LYS A 161 -6.78 0.01 11.27
C LYS A 161 -7.73 0.39 10.14
N ILE A 162 -7.69 -0.39 9.08
CA ILE A 162 -8.58 -0.25 7.93
C ILE A 162 -9.99 -0.71 8.34
N ILE A 163 -10.99 0.17 8.10
CA ILE A 163 -12.42 -0.17 8.24
C ILE A 163 -13.07 -0.47 6.88
N ARG A 164 -12.54 0.13 5.82
CA ARG A 164 -12.99 -0.16 4.47
C ARG A 164 -11.81 -0.05 3.51
N ARG A 165 -11.63 -1.05 2.66
CA ARG A 165 -10.66 -1.04 1.55
C ARG A 165 -11.37 -1.18 0.22
N ARG A 166 -10.93 -0.41 -0.76
CA ARG A 166 -11.27 -0.57 -2.16
C ARG A 166 -9.99 -0.72 -2.98
N GLY A 167 -9.79 -1.92 -3.54
CA GLY A 167 -8.72 -2.19 -4.50
C GLY A 167 -9.21 -1.91 -5.92
N LEU A 168 -8.50 -1.05 -6.62
CA LEU A 168 -8.71 -0.72 -8.02
C LEU A 168 -7.58 -1.34 -8.84
N ALA A 169 -7.90 -2.01 -9.93
CA ALA A 169 -6.91 -2.51 -10.89
C ALA A 169 -6.79 -1.50 -12.03
N ASP A 170 -5.61 -0.97 -12.25
CA ASP A 170 -5.34 -0.02 -13.32
C ASP A 170 -4.70 -0.73 -14.53
N TYR A 171 -3.79 -1.69 -14.30
CA TYR A 171 -3.11 -2.41 -15.37
C TYR A 171 -2.65 -3.81 -14.94
N SER A 172 -2.74 -4.75 -15.87
CA SER A 172 -2.19 -6.10 -15.73
C SER A 172 -1.83 -6.62 -17.12
N PRO A 173 -0.53 -6.62 -17.49
CA PRO A 173 -0.09 -7.18 -18.76
C PRO A 173 -0.33 -8.69 -18.79
N PRO A 174 -0.30 -9.32 -19.98
CA PRO A 174 -0.22 -10.77 -20.07
C PRO A 174 0.97 -11.30 -19.27
N ALA A 175 0.78 -12.42 -18.55
CA ALA A 175 1.87 -13.04 -17.82
C ALA A 175 2.99 -13.46 -18.78
N THR A 176 4.24 -13.32 -18.35
CA THR A 176 5.42 -13.61 -19.15
C THR A 176 6.05 -14.93 -18.72
N PRO A 177 6.34 -15.89 -19.63
CA PRO A 177 7.07 -17.09 -19.29
C PRO A 177 8.41 -16.79 -18.62
N ALA A 178 8.69 -17.46 -17.51
CA ALA A 178 9.95 -17.28 -16.79
C ALA A 178 11.09 -18.01 -17.51
N ALA A 179 12.21 -17.34 -17.69
CA ALA A 179 13.40 -17.92 -18.30
C ALA A 179 14.08 -18.97 -17.42
N THR A 180 13.95 -18.83 -16.08
CA THR A 180 14.57 -19.70 -15.07
C THR A 180 13.52 -20.03 -14.02
N ALA A 181 13.41 -21.31 -13.65
CA ALA A 181 12.51 -21.71 -12.56
C ALA A 181 12.95 -21.08 -11.23
N TYR A 182 11.99 -20.80 -10.36
CA TYR A 182 12.26 -20.21 -9.05
C TYR A 182 13.21 -21.09 -8.21
N ALA A 183 13.07 -22.40 -8.31
CA ALA A 183 13.90 -23.34 -7.60
C ALA A 183 15.36 -23.38 -8.06
N ASP A 184 15.64 -22.90 -9.29
CA ASP A 184 17.00 -22.87 -9.86
C ASP A 184 17.79 -21.60 -9.47
N TRP A 185 17.19 -20.71 -8.71
CA TRP A 185 17.92 -19.56 -8.17
C TRP A 185 18.87 -20.01 -7.08
N PRO A 186 19.94 -19.24 -6.83
CA PRO A 186 20.95 -19.64 -5.85
C PRO A 186 20.35 -19.95 -4.48
N ALA A 187 20.69 -21.13 -3.94
CA ALA A 187 20.24 -21.55 -2.62
C ALA A 187 20.65 -20.56 -1.53
N GLY A 188 19.82 -20.38 -0.50
CA GLY A 188 20.09 -19.52 0.65
C GLY A 188 19.92 -18.02 0.40
N GLN A 189 19.38 -17.63 -0.75
CA GLN A 189 19.14 -16.22 -1.10
C GLN A 189 17.66 -15.87 -1.29
N HIS A 190 16.77 -16.86 -1.18
CA HIS A 190 15.34 -16.65 -1.29
C HIS A 190 14.77 -16.08 0.00
N SER A 191 13.89 -15.09 -0.13
CA SER A 191 13.02 -14.71 0.96
C SER A 191 12.09 -15.87 1.31
N LEU A 192 11.96 -16.17 2.59
CA LEU A 192 11.09 -17.21 3.08
C LEU A 192 9.72 -16.67 3.47
N ARG A 193 8.79 -17.57 3.77
CA ARG A 193 7.48 -17.23 4.30
C ARG A 193 7.52 -17.16 5.82
N TYR A 194 6.50 -16.58 6.41
CA TYR A 194 6.30 -16.65 7.86
C TYR A 194 6.11 -18.13 8.29
N PRO A 195 6.71 -18.56 9.40
CA PRO A 195 7.57 -17.79 10.32
C PRO A 195 9.08 -17.84 9.97
N ASP A 196 9.47 -18.54 8.90
CA ASP A 196 10.86 -18.94 8.61
C ASP A 196 11.68 -17.83 7.92
N ASP A 197 11.07 -16.72 7.51
CA ASP A 197 11.77 -15.57 6.94
C ASP A 197 12.68 -14.90 8.00
N ASP A 198 13.94 -14.66 7.65
CA ASP A 198 14.98 -14.18 8.54
C ASP A 198 14.61 -12.91 9.33
N TYR A 199 13.78 -12.05 8.72
CA TYR A 199 13.33 -10.83 9.38
C TYR A 199 12.57 -11.09 10.69
N TYR A 200 11.77 -12.17 10.76
CA TYR A 200 11.01 -12.48 11.98
C TYR A 200 11.94 -12.92 13.12
N ALA A 201 12.97 -13.68 12.80
CA ALA A 201 13.99 -14.07 13.78
C ALA A 201 14.78 -12.85 14.27
N MET A 202 15.19 -11.97 13.35
CA MET A 202 15.88 -10.71 13.68
C MET A 202 14.99 -9.80 14.53
N LEU A 203 13.71 -9.64 14.17
CA LEU A 203 12.76 -8.81 14.90
C LEU A 203 12.50 -9.33 16.32
N SER A 204 12.39 -10.65 16.48
CA SER A 204 12.23 -11.28 17.80
C SER A 204 13.45 -11.00 18.68
N LYS A 205 14.64 -11.16 18.14
CA LYS A 205 15.90 -10.87 18.85
C LYS A 205 15.99 -9.38 19.24
N PHE A 206 15.67 -8.49 18.33
CA PHE A 206 15.69 -7.04 18.55
C PHE A 206 14.72 -6.60 19.67
N ARG A 207 13.53 -7.19 19.72
CA ARG A 207 12.53 -6.86 20.74
C ARG A 207 12.79 -7.50 22.11
N GLY A 208 13.61 -8.55 22.15
CA GLY A 208 14.00 -9.25 23.38
C GLY A 208 15.28 -8.71 24.02
N SER A 209 15.97 -7.77 23.36
CA SER A 209 17.14 -7.05 23.87
C SER A 209 16.70 -5.74 24.52
#